data_dbebf4a7beceb632e7cf51ac9a36041f
#
_entry.id   dbebf4a7beceb632e7cf51ac9a36041f
#
_cell.length_a   1.000
_cell.length_b   1.000
_cell.length_c   1.000
_cell.angle_alpha   90.00
_cell.angle_beta   90.00
_cell.angle_gamma   90.00
#
_symmetry.space_group_name_H-M   'P 1'
#
loop_
_entity.id
_entity.type
_entity.pdbx_description
1 polymer ?
#
loop_
_entity_poly.entity_id
_entity_poly.type
_entity_poly.pdbx_seq_one_letter_code
_entity_poly.pdbx_strand_id
1 'polypeptide(L)'
;MFERNRFIISVSLSLIILTVVGVTVSSFSPSKKSEYFRELKEIYNTVNNYEKDINSWESAKNTLVDLNYWNDFIPRYDAIGEEDHDVLVLQNKVRELAIKHQLRTLPEIRKYFGEYLSDRLNGLGYKITILNDERNKIVVFTHDSFTKRSLLEQFHNTVANDLRLLGFKQIRYKWFELEKLKDEKYIHYNFKDLPDNEVRRFSISAIKS
;
A
#
# COMPACT_ATOMS: atom_id res chain seq x y z
N MET A 1 43.45 41.81 -29.12
CA MET A 1 41.98 41.90 -28.95
C MET A 1 41.30 40.60 -28.59
N PHE A 2 41.93 39.45 -28.79
CA PHE A 2 41.34 38.12 -28.52
C PHE A 2 41.48 37.63 -27.07
N GLU A 3 42.45 38.08 -26.29
CA GLU A 3 42.65 37.58 -24.92
C GLU A 3 41.68 38.22 -23.90
N ARG A 4 41.25 39.45 -24.16
CA ARG A 4 40.30 40.16 -23.26
C ARG A 4 38.89 39.54 -23.27
N ASN A 5 38.47 38.94 -24.38
CA ASN A 5 37.19 38.27 -24.51
C ASN A 5 37.16 36.88 -23.85
N ARG A 6 38.30 36.17 -23.78
CA ARG A 6 38.38 34.88 -23.07
C ARG A 6 38.25 35.03 -21.56
N PHE A 7 38.80 36.13 -21.00
CA PHE A 7 38.71 36.40 -19.57
C PHE A 7 37.28 36.73 -19.14
N ILE A 8 36.57 37.53 -19.93
CA ILE A 8 35.17 37.91 -19.68
C ILE A 8 34.25 36.69 -19.74
N ILE A 9 34.45 35.81 -20.72
CA ILE A 9 33.64 34.59 -20.88
C ILE A 9 33.90 33.61 -19.71
N SER A 10 35.15 33.48 -19.26
CA SER A 10 35.49 32.63 -18.11
C SER A 10 34.90 33.13 -16.81
N VAL A 11 34.93 34.43 -16.56
CA VAL A 11 34.33 35.05 -15.34
C VAL A 11 32.81 34.93 -15.36
N SER A 12 32.17 35.14 -16.52
CA SER A 12 30.73 34.99 -16.67
C SER A 12 30.25 33.55 -16.49
N LEU A 13 31.02 32.58 -17.00
CA LEU A 13 30.69 31.14 -16.82
C LEU A 13 30.83 30.70 -15.34
N SER A 14 31.86 31.21 -14.65
CA SER A 14 32.06 30.93 -13.20
C SER A 14 30.96 31.57 -12.35
N LEU A 15 30.46 32.75 -12.72
CA LEU A 15 29.36 33.39 -12.02
C LEU A 15 28.03 32.68 -12.23
N ILE A 16 27.80 32.15 -13.44
CA ILE A 16 26.59 31.33 -13.76
C ILE A 16 26.63 29.99 -13.02
N ILE A 17 27.79 29.34 -12.92
CA ILE A 17 27.94 28.10 -12.18
C ILE A 17 27.72 28.35 -10.68
N LEU A 18 28.24 29.43 -10.11
CA LEU A 18 28.01 29.82 -8.73
C LEU A 18 26.53 30.14 -8.43
N THR A 19 25.83 30.78 -9.35
CA THR A 19 24.39 31.03 -9.18
C THR A 19 23.55 29.76 -9.31
N VAL A 20 23.89 28.83 -10.22
CA VAL A 20 23.18 27.54 -10.37
C VAL A 20 23.44 26.64 -9.17
N VAL A 21 24.68 26.58 -8.66
CA VAL A 21 25.02 25.82 -7.44
C VAL A 21 24.39 26.46 -6.22
N GLY A 22 24.37 27.81 -6.13
CA GLY A 22 23.70 28.53 -5.06
C GLY A 22 22.18 28.34 -5.05
N VAL A 23 21.53 28.22 -6.21
CA VAL A 23 20.09 27.94 -6.31
C VAL A 23 19.74 26.50 -5.95
N THR A 24 20.61 25.53 -6.24
CA THR A 24 20.38 24.13 -5.86
C THR A 24 20.62 23.84 -4.37
N VAL A 25 21.48 24.60 -3.70
CA VAL A 25 21.72 24.50 -2.25
C VAL A 25 20.67 25.30 -1.44
N SER A 26 20.08 26.34 -2.03
CA SER A 26 19.04 27.16 -1.37
C SER A 26 17.62 26.59 -1.48
N SER A 27 17.44 25.39 -2.04
CA SER A 27 16.11 24.78 -2.20
C SER A 27 15.48 24.27 -0.91
N PHE A 28 16.23 24.20 0.19
CA PHE A 28 15.71 23.98 1.55
C PHE A 28 15.64 25.32 2.29
N SER A 29 14.72 26.21 1.87
CA SER A 29 14.47 27.43 2.64
C SER A 29 13.85 27.06 4.00
N PRO A 30 14.16 27.81 5.07
CA PRO A 30 13.54 27.60 6.39
C PRO A 30 12.01 27.59 6.35
N SER A 31 11.40 28.23 5.35
CA SER A 31 9.95 28.23 5.12
C SER A 31 9.41 26.86 4.70
N LYS A 32 10.08 26.13 3.82
CA LYS A 32 9.64 24.78 3.38
C LYS A 32 9.72 23.75 4.50
N LYS A 33 10.77 23.86 5.34
CA LYS A 33 10.95 23.00 6.50
C LYS A 33 9.86 23.21 7.56
N SER A 34 9.53 24.47 7.84
CA SER A 34 8.46 24.80 8.79
C SER A 34 7.08 24.39 8.27
N GLU A 35 6.83 24.50 6.97
CA GLU A 35 5.60 24.05 6.32
C GLU A 35 5.46 22.53 6.42
N TYR A 36 6.51 21.79 6.08
CA TYR A 36 6.51 20.34 6.21
C TYR A 36 6.29 19.86 7.64
N PHE A 37 6.97 20.48 8.61
CA PHE A 37 6.78 20.13 10.02
C PHE A 37 5.33 20.37 10.49
N ARG A 38 4.70 21.44 10.02
CA ARG A 38 3.29 21.72 10.28
C ARG A 38 2.39 20.65 9.68
N GLU A 39 2.58 20.32 8.40
CA GLU A 39 1.82 19.26 7.73
C GLU A 39 1.97 17.90 8.43
N LEU A 40 3.21 17.55 8.77
CA LEU A 40 3.51 16.31 9.49
C LEU A 40 2.81 16.27 10.87
N LYS A 41 2.72 17.40 11.58
CA LYS A 41 2.01 17.51 12.85
C LYS A 41 0.50 17.37 12.68
N GLU A 42 -0.06 17.92 11.61
CA GLU A 42 -1.48 17.75 11.27
C GLU A 42 -1.79 16.27 10.96
N ILE A 43 -0.94 15.60 10.17
CA ILE A 43 -1.06 14.17 9.90
C ILE A 43 -0.93 13.35 11.17
N TYR A 44 0.06 13.64 12.02
CA TYR A 44 0.20 12.97 13.31
C TYR A 44 -1.10 13.05 14.13
N ASN A 45 -1.70 14.23 14.24
CA ASN A 45 -2.95 14.42 14.98
C ASN A 45 -4.11 13.63 14.34
N THR A 46 -4.19 13.62 13.00
CA THR A 46 -5.20 12.87 12.26
C THR A 46 -5.05 11.37 12.49
N VAL A 47 -3.83 10.85 12.35
CA VAL A 47 -3.55 9.42 12.52
C VAL A 47 -3.72 8.98 13.98
N ASN A 48 -3.30 9.82 14.93
CA ASN A 48 -3.42 9.51 16.36
C ASN A 48 -4.88 9.42 16.83
N ASN A 49 -5.76 10.25 16.25
CA ASN A 49 -7.19 10.29 16.59
C ASN A 49 -8.05 9.47 15.62
N TYR A 50 -7.42 8.66 14.77
CA TYR A 50 -8.14 7.91 13.76
C TYR A 50 -8.91 6.75 14.37
N GLU A 51 -10.23 6.89 14.37
CA GLU A 51 -11.19 5.85 14.73
C GLU A 51 -12.14 5.65 13.56
N LYS A 52 -12.14 4.48 12.97
CA LYS A 52 -13.04 4.13 11.88
C LYS A 52 -13.50 2.70 12.03
N ASP A 53 -14.82 2.53 12.08
CA ASP A 53 -15.43 1.22 12.04
C ASP A 53 -15.54 0.75 10.60
N ILE A 54 -15.00 -0.44 10.33
CA ILE A 54 -15.11 -1.08 9.04
C ILE A 54 -16.29 -2.04 9.11
N ASN A 55 -17.41 -1.65 8.46
CA ASN A 55 -18.66 -2.40 8.46
C ASN A 55 -19.19 -2.73 7.04
N SER A 56 -18.42 -2.39 6.01
CA SER A 56 -18.75 -2.63 4.61
C SER A 56 -17.49 -2.58 3.73
N TRP A 57 -17.59 -3.06 2.50
CA TRP A 57 -16.52 -2.89 1.52
C TRP A 57 -16.21 -1.41 1.22
N GLU A 58 -17.24 -0.55 1.21
CA GLU A 58 -17.03 0.89 0.99
C GLU A 58 -16.21 1.53 2.12
N SER A 59 -16.52 1.22 3.39
CA SER A 59 -15.72 1.71 4.52
C SER A 59 -14.31 1.11 4.52
N ALA A 60 -14.14 -0.13 4.07
CA ALA A 60 -12.84 -0.78 3.88
C ALA A 60 -11.99 -0.07 2.80
N LYS A 61 -12.58 0.27 1.63
CA LYS A 61 -11.90 1.05 0.59
C LYS A 61 -11.43 2.41 1.09
N ASN A 62 -12.28 3.14 1.78
CA ASN A 62 -11.93 4.43 2.34
C ASN A 62 -10.78 4.32 3.35
N THR A 63 -10.76 3.26 4.17
CA THR A 63 -9.65 2.99 5.08
C THR A 63 -8.34 2.70 4.33
N LEU A 64 -8.39 1.96 3.22
CA LEU A 64 -7.22 1.72 2.37
C LEU A 64 -6.69 3.00 1.71
N VAL A 65 -7.58 3.93 1.34
CA VAL A 65 -7.19 5.25 0.82
C VAL A 65 -6.47 6.05 1.89
N ASP A 66 -6.99 6.07 3.12
CA ASP A 66 -6.36 6.76 4.25
C ASP A 66 -4.97 6.16 4.57
N LEU A 67 -4.86 4.83 4.63
CA LEU A 67 -3.58 4.14 4.83
C LEU A 67 -2.58 4.47 3.71
N ASN A 68 -3.01 4.48 2.44
CA ASN A 68 -2.16 4.85 1.32
C ASN A 68 -1.68 6.29 1.44
N TYR A 69 -2.55 7.22 1.81
CA TYR A 69 -2.20 8.62 1.99
C TYR A 69 -1.08 8.79 3.03
N TRP A 70 -1.22 8.16 4.20
CA TRP A 70 -0.20 8.23 5.25
C TRP A 70 1.11 7.57 4.82
N ASN A 71 1.02 6.41 4.16
CA ASN A 71 2.19 5.66 3.71
C ASN A 71 2.93 6.36 2.56
N ASP A 72 2.23 7.10 1.70
CA ASP A 72 2.83 7.88 0.61
C ASP A 72 3.40 9.21 1.10
N PHE A 73 2.86 9.76 2.19
CA PHE A 73 3.32 11.04 2.74
C PHE A 73 4.69 10.92 3.43
N ILE A 74 4.88 9.87 4.21
CA ILE A 74 6.10 9.70 5.03
C ILE A 74 7.39 9.71 4.17
N PRO A 75 7.49 8.97 3.05
CA PRO A 75 8.72 8.92 2.25
C PRO A 75 9.03 10.21 1.48
N ARG A 76 8.04 11.09 1.26
CA ARG A 76 8.24 12.32 0.45
C ARG A 76 9.32 13.24 1.00
N TYR A 77 9.62 13.12 2.28
CA TYR A 77 10.42 14.07 3.03
C TYR A 77 11.50 13.39 3.88
N ASP A 78 11.87 12.16 3.55
CA ASP A 78 12.92 11.44 4.28
C ASP A 78 14.23 12.24 4.36
N ALA A 79 14.62 12.93 3.28
CA ALA A 79 15.79 13.79 3.27
C ALA A 79 15.74 14.94 4.31
N ILE A 80 14.55 15.49 4.62
CA ILE A 80 14.40 16.51 5.66
C ILE A 80 14.55 15.91 7.05
N GLY A 81 14.03 14.69 7.24
CA GLY A 81 14.16 13.95 8.51
C GLY A 81 15.60 13.57 8.83
N GLU A 82 16.43 13.32 7.82
CA GLU A 82 17.88 13.06 8.00
C GLU A 82 18.63 14.28 8.56
N GLU A 83 18.18 15.49 8.26
CA GLU A 83 18.80 16.74 8.70
C GLU A 83 18.22 17.30 10.00
N ASP A 84 17.03 16.87 10.41
CA ASP A 84 16.31 17.44 11.55
C ASP A 84 15.77 16.35 12.48
N HIS A 85 16.33 16.29 13.69
CA HIS A 85 15.98 15.31 14.69
C HIS A 85 14.49 15.34 15.09
N ASP A 86 13.89 16.52 15.22
CA ASP A 86 12.49 16.65 15.63
C ASP A 86 11.54 16.18 14.53
N VAL A 87 11.89 16.45 13.27
CA VAL A 87 11.17 15.93 12.09
C VAL A 87 11.27 14.41 12.06
N LEU A 88 12.47 13.85 12.23
CA LEU A 88 12.68 12.40 12.25
C LEU A 88 11.85 11.71 13.34
N VAL A 89 11.86 12.26 14.57
CA VAL A 89 11.08 11.71 15.69
C VAL A 89 9.58 11.72 15.37
N LEU A 90 9.08 12.81 14.79
CA LEU A 90 7.66 12.93 14.45
C LEU A 90 7.27 12.00 13.29
N GLN A 91 8.12 11.87 12.26
CA GLN A 91 7.93 10.91 11.17
C GLN A 91 7.85 9.47 11.68
N ASN A 92 8.74 9.07 12.58
CA ASN A 92 8.73 7.73 13.16
C ASN A 92 7.44 7.47 13.96
N LYS A 93 6.95 8.46 14.72
CA LYS A 93 5.66 8.35 15.42
C LYS A 93 4.49 8.17 14.45
N VAL A 94 4.46 8.93 13.34
CA VAL A 94 3.42 8.76 12.31
C VAL A 94 3.49 7.38 11.68
N ARG A 95 4.71 6.90 11.37
CA ARG A 95 4.93 5.55 10.82
C ARG A 95 4.43 4.45 11.77
N GLU A 96 4.77 4.54 13.05
CA GLU A 96 4.32 3.58 14.06
C GLU A 96 2.79 3.56 14.19
N LEU A 97 2.15 4.72 14.20
CA LEU A 97 0.69 4.83 14.24
C LEU A 97 0.04 4.27 12.97
N ALA A 98 0.58 4.57 11.79
CA ALA A 98 0.08 4.02 10.52
C ALA A 98 0.17 2.48 10.50
N ILE A 99 1.29 1.91 10.96
CA ILE A 99 1.44 0.46 11.13
C ILE A 99 0.42 -0.10 12.11
N LYS A 100 0.22 0.55 13.25
CA LYS A 100 -0.78 0.13 14.24
C LYS A 100 -2.19 0.09 13.66
N HIS A 101 -2.57 1.11 12.90
CA HIS A 101 -3.88 1.14 12.22
C HIS A 101 -3.97 0.06 11.14
N GLN A 102 -2.93 -0.13 10.34
CA GLN A 102 -2.86 -1.20 9.34
C GLN A 102 -3.04 -2.58 9.99
N LEU A 103 -2.32 -2.86 11.08
CA LEU A 103 -2.45 -4.11 11.83
C LEU A 103 -3.87 -4.37 12.35
N ARG A 104 -4.54 -3.31 12.82
CA ARG A 104 -5.90 -3.39 13.37
C ARG A 104 -6.95 -3.60 12.28
N THR A 105 -6.80 -2.91 11.15
CA THR A 105 -7.87 -2.81 10.13
C THR A 105 -7.78 -3.87 9.03
N LEU A 106 -6.59 -4.36 8.69
CA LEU A 106 -6.43 -5.34 7.60
C LEU A 106 -7.25 -6.62 7.74
N PRO A 107 -7.44 -7.21 8.93
CA PRO A 107 -8.29 -8.40 9.05
C PRO A 107 -9.73 -8.15 8.62
N GLU A 108 -10.32 -7.02 9.01
CA GLU A 108 -11.67 -6.63 8.61
C GLU A 108 -11.74 -6.25 7.13
N ILE A 109 -10.74 -5.56 6.61
CA ILE A 109 -10.63 -5.24 5.19
C ILE A 109 -10.63 -6.53 4.34
N ARG A 110 -9.87 -7.56 4.75
CA ARG A 110 -9.85 -8.86 4.05
C ARG A 110 -11.22 -9.53 4.07
N LYS A 111 -11.93 -9.48 5.20
CA LYS A 111 -13.28 -10.02 5.34
C LYS A 111 -14.23 -9.35 4.33
N TYR A 112 -14.31 -8.02 4.35
CA TYR A 112 -15.21 -7.29 3.45
C TYR A 112 -14.78 -7.33 1.99
N PHE A 113 -13.49 -7.50 1.70
CA PHE A 113 -13.03 -7.81 0.35
C PHE A 113 -13.54 -9.17 -0.14
N GLY A 114 -13.56 -10.18 0.73
CA GLY A 114 -14.15 -11.49 0.43
C GLY A 114 -15.64 -11.41 0.15
N GLU A 115 -16.39 -10.63 0.93
CA GLU A 115 -17.82 -10.37 0.69
C GLU A 115 -18.05 -9.64 -0.64
N TYR A 116 -17.28 -8.61 -0.94
CA TYR A 116 -17.31 -7.91 -2.23
C TYR A 116 -17.05 -8.84 -3.41
N LEU A 117 -16.03 -9.70 -3.31
CA LEU A 117 -15.77 -10.70 -4.35
C LEU A 117 -16.92 -11.70 -4.47
N SER A 118 -17.51 -12.13 -3.35
CA SER A 118 -18.65 -13.04 -3.34
C SER A 118 -19.84 -12.44 -4.09
N ASP A 119 -20.20 -11.19 -3.78
CA ASP A 119 -21.30 -10.50 -4.44
C ASP A 119 -21.06 -10.34 -5.95
N ARG A 120 -19.84 -9.94 -6.31
CA ARG A 120 -19.46 -9.73 -7.72
C ARG A 120 -19.44 -11.02 -8.55
N LEU A 121 -19.09 -12.14 -7.94
CA LEU A 121 -18.90 -13.43 -8.62
C LEU A 121 -20.05 -14.41 -8.40
N ASN A 122 -21.05 -14.06 -7.57
CA ASN A 122 -22.19 -14.92 -7.26
C ASN A 122 -22.97 -15.34 -8.50
N GLY A 123 -23.23 -14.39 -9.42
CA GLY A 123 -23.92 -14.69 -10.69
C GLY A 123 -23.17 -15.62 -11.64
N LEU A 124 -21.88 -15.89 -11.37
CA LEU A 124 -21.03 -16.80 -12.12
C LEU A 124 -20.85 -18.17 -11.44
N GLY A 125 -21.52 -18.41 -10.30
CA GLY A 125 -21.49 -19.68 -9.57
C GLY A 125 -20.26 -19.87 -8.68
N TYR A 126 -19.45 -18.83 -8.44
CA TYR A 126 -18.32 -18.92 -7.50
C TYR A 126 -18.81 -18.79 -6.06
N LYS A 127 -18.31 -19.67 -5.19
CA LYS A 127 -18.44 -19.53 -3.74
C LYS A 127 -17.09 -19.09 -3.15
N ILE A 128 -17.11 -18.05 -2.31
CA ILE A 128 -15.91 -17.47 -1.72
C ILE A 128 -16.03 -17.54 -0.22
N THR A 129 -14.96 -17.96 0.45
CA THR A 129 -14.92 -18.05 1.90
C THR A 129 -13.57 -17.49 2.39
N ILE A 130 -13.61 -16.53 3.29
CA ILE A 130 -12.43 -16.11 4.05
C ILE A 130 -12.39 -16.93 5.32
N LEU A 131 -11.28 -17.64 5.56
CA LEU A 131 -11.11 -18.41 6.78
C LEU A 131 -10.71 -17.47 7.91
N ASN A 132 -11.43 -17.56 9.02
CA ASN A 132 -11.21 -16.73 10.23
C ASN A 132 -10.03 -17.24 11.08
N ASP A 133 -9.06 -17.87 10.44
CA ASP A 133 -7.79 -18.23 11.03
C ASP A 133 -6.70 -17.24 10.61
N GLU A 134 -5.61 -17.18 11.33
CA GLU A 134 -4.46 -16.35 11.00
C GLU A 134 -4.84 -14.90 10.57
N ARG A 135 -5.86 -14.30 11.20
CA ARG A 135 -6.31 -12.93 10.91
C ARG A 135 -6.87 -12.76 9.48
N ASN A 136 -7.69 -13.72 9.02
CA ASN A 136 -8.33 -13.71 7.70
C ASN A 136 -7.34 -13.73 6.52
N LYS A 137 -6.19 -14.39 6.68
CA LYS A 137 -5.16 -14.44 5.63
C LYS A 137 -5.34 -15.56 4.61
N ILE A 138 -6.38 -16.38 4.73
CA ILE A 138 -6.64 -17.48 3.79
C ILE A 138 -7.99 -17.25 3.11
N VAL A 139 -7.99 -17.31 1.77
CA VAL A 139 -9.20 -17.27 0.94
C VAL A 139 -9.40 -18.57 0.21
N VAL A 140 -10.62 -19.08 0.19
CA VAL A 140 -11.05 -20.27 -0.53
C VAL A 140 -12.03 -19.87 -1.63
N PHE A 141 -11.71 -20.22 -2.87
CA PHE A 141 -12.61 -20.13 -4.02
C PHE A 141 -13.09 -21.52 -4.37
N THR A 142 -14.40 -21.70 -4.50
CA THR A 142 -15.02 -22.96 -4.93
C THR A 142 -15.80 -22.73 -6.23
N HIS A 143 -15.44 -23.49 -7.28
CA HIS A 143 -16.12 -23.47 -8.56
C HIS A 143 -15.72 -24.67 -9.42
N ASP A 144 -16.65 -25.28 -10.17
CA ASP A 144 -16.40 -26.48 -10.97
C ASP A 144 -15.38 -26.28 -12.11
N SER A 145 -15.26 -25.04 -12.64
CA SER A 145 -14.25 -24.75 -13.67
C SER A 145 -12.81 -25.01 -13.22
N PHE A 146 -12.55 -25.08 -11.92
CA PHE A 146 -11.22 -25.33 -11.38
C PHE A 146 -10.73 -26.76 -11.59
N THR A 147 -11.58 -27.67 -12.04
CA THR A 147 -11.17 -28.97 -12.58
C THR A 147 -10.27 -28.84 -13.81
N LYS A 148 -10.38 -27.72 -14.55
CA LYS A 148 -9.58 -27.40 -15.72
C LYS A 148 -8.47 -26.42 -15.32
N ARG A 149 -7.21 -26.89 -15.36
CA ARG A 149 -6.03 -26.11 -14.93
C ARG A 149 -5.92 -24.75 -15.64
N SER A 150 -6.19 -24.68 -16.93
CA SER A 150 -6.11 -23.43 -17.69
C SER A 150 -7.10 -22.36 -17.19
N LEU A 151 -8.33 -22.76 -16.83
CA LEU A 151 -9.33 -21.85 -16.29
C LEU A 151 -8.97 -21.40 -14.86
N LEU A 152 -8.42 -22.32 -14.05
CA LEU A 152 -7.92 -22.00 -12.73
C LEU A 152 -6.78 -20.98 -12.81
N GLU A 153 -5.80 -21.18 -13.68
CA GLU A 153 -4.67 -20.26 -13.87
C GLU A 153 -5.13 -18.88 -14.37
N GLN A 154 -6.07 -18.85 -15.30
CA GLN A 154 -6.66 -17.61 -15.78
C GLN A 154 -7.36 -16.85 -14.65
N PHE A 155 -8.19 -17.53 -13.87
CA PHE A 155 -8.87 -16.93 -12.71
C PHE A 155 -7.86 -16.45 -11.66
N HIS A 156 -6.86 -17.29 -11.32
CA HIS A 156 -5.80 -16.94 -10.39
C HIS A 156 -5.13 -15.61 -10.78
N ASN A 157 -4.76 -15.45 -12.04
CA ASN A 157 -4.09 -14.25 -12.53
C ASN A 157 -4.95 -12.98 -12.39
N THR A 158 -6.29 -13.11 -12.38
CA THR A 158 -7.17 -11.95 -12.19
C THR A 158 -7.25 -11.46 -10.74
N VAL A 159 -7.12 -12.36 -9.76
CA VAL A 159 -7.33 -12.03 -8.33
C VAL A 159 -6.03 -11.99 -7.51
N ALA A 160 -4.99 -12.69 -7.95
CA ALA A 160 -3.80 -12.95 -7.14
C ALA A 160 -3.07 -11.67 -6.69
N ASN A 161 -2.99 -10.65 -7.57
CA ASN A 161 -2.28 -9.43 -7.23
C ASN A 161 -2.99 -8.65 -6.09
N ASP A 162 -4.31 -8.50 -6.17
CA ASP A 162 -5.08 -7.79 -5.15
C ASP A 162 -5.03 -8.53 -3.81
N LEU A 163 -5.17 -9.86 -3.84
CA LEU A 163 -5.07 -10.69 -2.64
C LEU A 163 -3.68 -10.59 -2.00
N ARG A 164 -2.61 -10.63 -2.81
CA ARG A 164 -1.25 -10.46 -2.33
C ARG A 164 -1.05 -9.08 -1.68
N LEU A 165 -1.52 -8.01 -2.31
CA LEU A 165 -1.41 -6.64 -1.78
C LEU A 165 -2.17 -6.46 -0.47
N LEU A 166 -3.33 -7.12 -0.30
CA LEU A 166 -4.06 -7.13 0.95
C LEU A 166 -3.44 -8.04 2.02
N GLY A 167 -2.32 -8.73 1.69
CA GLY A 167 -1.58 -9.57 2.62
C GLY A 167 -2.25 -10.90 2.92
N PHE A 168 -3.03 -11.43 1.98
CA PHE A 168 -3.39 -12.84 2.07
C PHE A 168 -2.14 -13.71 1.97
N LYS A 169 -2.08 -14.75 2.79
CA LYS A 169 -0.98 -15.72 2.85
C LYS A 169 -1.18 -16.85 1.85
N GLN A 170 -2.43 -17.26 1.66
CA GLN A 170 -2.76 -18.42 0.85
C GLN A 170 -4.08 -18.24 0.10
N ILE A 171 -4.10 -18.69 -1.15
CA ILE A 171 -5.32 -18.92 -1.93
C ILE A 171 -5.53 -20.42 -2.06
N ARG A 172 -6.74 -20.91 -1.80
CA ARG A 172 -7.15 -22.28 -2.00
C ARG A 172 -8.23 -22.36 -3.06
N TYR A 173 -8.06 -23.26 -4.03
CA TYR A 173 -9.05 -23.53 -5.07
C TYR A 173 -9.65 -24.91 -4.87
N LYS A 174 -10.97 -24.95 -4.83
CA LYS A 174 -11.78 -26.12 -4.56
C LYS A 174 -12.86 -26.26 -5.64
N TRP A 175 -13.26 -27.48 -6.00
CA TRP A 175 -14.42 -27.75 -6.82
C TRP A 175 -15.38 -28.66 -6.08
N PHE A 176 -16.68 -28.68 -6.47
CA PHE A 176 -17.73 -29.34 -5.70
C PHE A 176 -17.55 -30.85 -5.54
N GLU A 177 -16.92 -31.53 -6.51
CA GLU A 177 -16.62 -32.96 -6.40
C GLU A 177 -15.70 -33.32 -5.24
N LEU A 178 -14.82 -32.41 -4.86
CA LEU A 178 -13.93 -32.59 -3.71
C LEU A 178 -14.65 -32.58 -2.36
N GLU A 179 -15.86 -32.01 -2.30
CA GLU A 179 -16.65 -31.98 -1.06
C GLU A 179 -17.10 -33.39 -0.63
N LYS A 180 -17.12 -34.34 -1.58
CA LYS A 180 -17.50 -35.75 -1.34
C LYS A 180 -16.31 -36.59 -0.86
N LEU A 181 -15.09 -36.11 -0.96
CA LEU A 181 -13.89 -36.83 -0.55
C LEU A 181 -13.64 -36.63 0.94
N LYS A 182 -13.33 -37.72 1.65
CA LYS A 182 -12.96 -37.70 3.07
C LYS A 182 -11.69 -36.88 3.33
N ASP A 183 -10.79 -36.80 2.34
CA ASP A 183 -9.58 -35.98 2.36
C ASP A 183 -9.80 -34.75 1.48
N GLU A 184 -10.05 -33.62 2.07
CA GLU A 184 -10.19 -32.34 1.36
C GLU A 184 -8.85 -31.97 0.69
N LYS A 185 -8.76 -32.20 -0.61
CA LYS A 185 -7.61 -31.77 -1.42
C LYS A 185 -7.90 -30.42 -2.05
N TYR A 186 -7.02 -29.47 -1.78
CA TYR A 186 -7.03 -28.16 -2.40
C TYR A 186 -5.86 -28.03 -3.36
N ILE A 187 -6.08 -27.35 -4.49
CA ILE A 187 -4.98 -26.71 -5.19
C ILE A 187 -4.78 -25.37 -4.51
N HIS A 188 -3.59 -25.12 -3.99
CA HIS A 188 -3.31 -23.88 -3.28
C HIS A 188 -2.05 -23.20 -3.77
N TYR A 189 -2.07 -21.89 -3.66
CA TYR A 189 -0.95 -21.00 -3.92
C TYR A 189 -0.62 -20.22 -2.64
N ASN A 190 0.65 -20.28 -2.25
CA ASN A 190 1.16 -19.50 -1.14
C ASN A 190 1.81 -18.23 -1.67
N PHE A 191 1.50 -17.09 -1.07
CA PHE A 191 2.23 -15.87 -1.30
C PHE A 191 3.44 -15.82 -0.36
N LYS A 192 4.50 -15.09 -0.81
CA LYS A 192 5.53 -14.66 0.13
C LYS A 192 4.84 -13.83 1.22
N ASP A 193 5.13 -14.13 2.47
CA ASP A 193 4.54 -13.41 3.59
C ASP A 193 4.87 -11.92 3.47
N LEU A 194 3.82 -11.11 3.46
CA LEU A 194 3.93 -9.66 3.58
C LEU A 194 3.49 -9.33 4.99
N PRO A 195 4.45 -9.07 5.90
CA PRO A 195 4.12 -8.82 7.30
C PRO A 195 3.26 -7.55 7.42
N ASP A 196 2.17 -7.65 8.19
CA ASP A 196 1.23 -6.53 8.38
C ASP A 196 1.85 -5.35 9.14
N ASN A 197 3.02 -5.56 9.77
CA ASN A 197 3.78 -4.55 10.51
C ASN A 197 4.78 -3.76 9.67
N GLU A 198 4.77 -3.93 8.35
CA GLU A 198 5.51 -3.09 7.43
C GLU A 198 4.58 -2.08 6.74
N VAL A 199 5.03 -0.84 6.63
CA VAL A 199 4.34 0.19 5.86
C VAL A 199 4.29 -0.23 4.39
N ARG A 200 3.09 -0.26 3.80
CA ARG A 200 2.92 -0.64 2.40
C ARG A 200 1.80 0.12 1.72
N ARG A 201 1.90 0.21 0.40
CA ARG A 201 0.87 0.80 -0.44
C ARG A 201 -0.08 -0.26 -0.97
N PHE A 202 -1.37 -0.01 -0.86
CA PHE A 202 -2.46 -0.87 -1.32
C PHE A 202 -2.96 -0.42 -2.69
N SER A 203 -2.32 -0.87 -3.77
CA SER A 203 -2.69 -0.54 -5.16
C SER A 203 -3.58 -1.63 -5.75
N ILE A 204 -4.72 -1.90 -5.10
CA ILE A 204 -5.68 -2.92 -5.56
C ILE A 204 -6.61 -2.38 -6.64
N SER A 205 -6.97 -3.23 -7.62
CA SER A 205 -7.83 -2.84 -8.75
C SER A 205 -9.23 -2.45 -8.31
N ALA A 206 -9.75 -3.07 -7.26
CA ALA A 206 -11.07 -2.78 -6.69
C ALA A 206 -11.20 -1.40 -6.00
N ILE A 207 -10.10 -0.66 -5.75
CA ILE A 207 -10.16 0.73 -5.27
C ILE A 207 -10.38 1.69 -6.44
N LYS A 208 -9.96 1.32 -7.65
CA LYS A 208 -9.99 2.18 -8.85
C LYS A 208 -11.32 2.13 -9.60
N SER A 209 -12.21 1.24 -9.23
CA SER A 209 -13.55 1.08 -9.77
C SER A 209 -14.60 1.77 -8.88
#